data_965db8b73c527c458dd226d4ee5ec1c1
#
_entry.id   965db8b73c527c458dd226d4ee5ec1c1
#
_cell.length_a   1.000
_cell.length_b   1.000
_cell.length_c   1.000
_cell.angle_alpha   90.00
_cell.angle_beta   90.00
_cell.angle_gamma   90.00
#
_symmetry.space_group_name_H-M   'P 1'
#
loop_
_entity.id
_entity.type
_entity.pdbx_description
1 polymer ?
#
loop_
_entity_poly.entity_id
_entity_poly.type
_entity_poly.pdbx_seq_one_letter_code
_entity_poly.pdbx_strand_id
1 'polypeptide(L)'
;MTQTVSDSLPRGYPFTETYLSRVKENQDFVVIVSDASNRRGTGKTIFSLKLAHMMDRTESGITNEKVAINPEEIQRQYVDAPKGSALVLDEAEAGLSKYRAGSSLNMMMRQLVSMGRVREKYLVMNLPASSELDRDLKALCDFWFLVTRKGEAQGHHLGFNPYRGKVLTPKTEVWRWSDIPEEHELRDVYEHLNERKMAHLRGESGSGSQYVRQDSHLSSIAETQRETERETKRELLTEIYRNSDLTQRELAESIGISRSYLADIVTDSA
;
A
#
# COMPACT_ATOMS: atom_id res chain seq x y z
N MET A 1 -12.17 -25.31 1.16
CA MET A 1 -11.03 -26.18 1.56
C MET A 1 -10.18 -25.43 2.58
N THR A 2 -9.59 -26.12 3.54
CA THR A 2 -8.71 -25.51 4.56
C THR A 2 -7.31 -26.07 4.38
N GLN A 3 -6.30 -25.20 4.39
CA GLN A 3 -4.89 -25.55 4.24
C GLN A 3 -4.11 -25.13 5.48
N THR A 4 -3.15 -25.94 5.87
CA THR A 4 -2.12 -25.56 6.85
C THR A 4 -0.88 -25.11 6.10
N VAL A 5 -0.33 -23.97 6.48
CA VAL A 5 0.91 -23.43 5.89
C VAL A 5 2.07 -24.34 6.26
N SER A 6 2.77 -24.81 5.26
CA SER A 6 4.01 -25.61 5.33
C SER A 6 5.10 -24.86 4.58
N ASP A 7 6.30 -25.42 4.48
CA ASP A 7 7.45 -24.79 3.80
C ASP A 7 7.35 -24.86 2.27
N SER A 8 6.31 -25.45 1.72
CA SER A 8 6.07 -25.56 0.29
C SER A 8 4.63 -25.19 -0.08
N LEU A 9 4.46 -24.64 -1.27
CA LEU A 9 3.14 -24.30 -1.81
C LEU A 9 2.29 -25.56 -2.06
N PRO A 10 1.07 -25.62 -1.50
CA PRO A 10 0.18 -26.73 -1.68
C PRO A 10 -0.38 -26.75 -3.11
N ARG A 11 -0.36 -27.90 -3.78
CA ARG A 11 -0.88 -28.04 -5.16
C ARG A 11 -2.41 -28.02 -5.20
N GLY A 12 -2.96 -27.50 -6.30
CA GLY A 12 -4.41 -27.53 -6.53
C GLY A 12 -5.21 -26.49 -5.73
N TYR A 13 -4.55 -25.48 -5.17
CA TYR A 13 -5.20 -24.37 -4.50
C TYR A 13 -5.19 -23.12 -5.38
N PRO A 14 -6.28 -22.34 -5.42
CA PRO A 14 -6.38 -21.12 -6.22
C PRO A 14 -5.22 -20.16 -6.07
N PHE A 15 -4.70 -19.97 -4.87
CA PHE A 15 -3.50 -19.15 -4.63
C PHE A 15 -2.30 -19.69 -5.41
N THR A 16 -2.00 -20.98 -5.21
CA THR A 16 -0.87 -21.63 -5.86
C THR A 16 -0.98 -21.64 -7.38
N GLU A 17 -2.16 -21.93 -7.90
CA GLU A 17 -2.42 -21.92 -9.35
C GLU A 17 -2.22 -20.52 -9.94
N THR A 18 -2.74 -19.48 -9.25
CA THR A 18 -2.57 -18.08 -9.68
C THR A 18 -1.10 -17.68 -9.65
N TYR A 19 -0.38 -17.99 -8.58
CA TYR A 19 1.05 -17.70 -8.44
C TYR A 19 1.86 -18.40 -9.54
N LEU A 20 1.66 -19.70 -9.72
CA LEU A 20 2.41 -20.48 -10.74
C LEU A 20 2.10 -20.01 -12.18
N SER A 21 0.90 -19.55 -12.45
CA SER A 21 0.57 -18.92 -13.75
C SER A 21 1.41 -17.67 -13.98
N ARG A 22 1.51 -16.76 -12.96
CA ARG A 22 2.36 -15.57 -13.02
C ARG A 22 3.83 -15.90 -13.23
N VAL A 23 4.33 -16.89 -12.48
CA VAL A 23 5.70 -17.39 -12.64
C VAL A 23 5.96 -17.89 -14.07
N LYS A 24 5.05 -18.68 -14.62
CA LYS A 24 5.18 -19.22 -15.97
C LYS A 24 5.18 -18.13 -17.06
N GLU A 25 4.46 -17.05 -16.81
CA GLU A 25 4.38 -15.91 -17.70
C GLU A 25 5.47 -14.85 -17.45
N ASN A 26 6.43 -15.12 -16.55
CA ASN A 26 7.47 -14.19 -16.10
C ASN A 26 6.91 -12.87 -15.59
N GLN A 27 5.82 -12.93 -14.84
CA GLN A 27 5.13 -11.78 -14.28
C GLN A 27 5.35 -11.67 -12.78
N ASP A 28 5.18 -10.46 -12.27
CA ASP A 28 5.14 -10.20 -10.85
C ASP A 28 3.85 -10.76 -10.23
N PHE A 29 3.90 -11.00 -8.92
CA PHE A 29 2.75 -11.45 -8.15
C PHE A 29 2.61 -10.64 -6.87
N VAL A 30 1.45 -10.04 -6.64
CA VAL A 30 1.21 -9.14 -5.52
C VAL A 30 0.10 -9.68 -4.63
N VAL A 31 0.44 -9.85 -3.34
CA VAL A 31 -0.47 -10.38 -2.32
C VAL A 31 -0.70 -9.32 -1.24
N ILE A 32 -1.95 -9.14 -0.87
CA ILE A 32 -2.35 -8.33 0.29
C ILE A 32 -2.67 -9.27 1.45
N VAL A 33 -2.20 -8.91 2.65
CA VAL A 33 -2.63 -9.53 3.91
C VAL A 33 -3.22 -8.44 4.79
N SER A 34 -4.48 -8.57 5.20
CA SER A 34 -5.13 -7.60 6.08
C SER A 34 -5.94 -8.29 7.17
N ASP A 35 -6.36 -7.56 8.19
CA ASP A 35 -7.18 -8.07 9.27
C ASP A 35 -8.66 -7.70 9.10
N ALA A 36 -9.56 -8.61 9.43
CA ALA A 36 -11.01 -8.41 9.33
C ALA A 36 -11.55 -7.41 10.36
N SER A 37 -10.85 -7.22 11.48
CA SER A 37 -11.34 -6.49 12.65
C SER A 37 -10.36 -5.45 13.20
N ASN A 38 -9.33 -5.09 12.44
CA ASN A 38 -8.25 -4.16 12.86
C ASN A 38 -7.58 -4.55 14.19
N ARG A 39 -7.55 -5.84 14.50
CA ARG A 39 -6.91 -6.33 15.73
C ARG A 39 -5.40 -6.40 15.55
N ARG A 40 -4.69 -6.05 16.61
CA ARG A 40 -3.23 -6.24 16.69
C ARG A 40 -2.91 -7.66 17.15
N GLY A 41 -1.73 -8.17 16.79
CA GLY A 41 -1.25 -9.48 17.24
C GLY A 41 -1.97 -10.69 16.64
N THR A 42 -2.58 -10.56 15.46
CA THR A 42 -3.27 -11.65 14.75
C THR A 42 -2.34 -12.57 13.98
N GLY A 43 -1.03 -12.29 13.97
CA GLY A 43 -0.01 -13.11 13.31
C GLY A 43 0.14 -12.82 11.80
N LYS A 44 -0.27 -11.62 11.32
CA LYS A 44 -0.08 -11.21 9.91
C LYS A 44 1.37 -11.31 9.47
N THR A 45 2.31 -10.78 10.25
CA THR A 45 3.74 -10.81 9.97
C THR A 45 4.25 -12.24 9.74
N ILE A 46 3.90 -13.16 10.66
CA ILE A 46 4.28 -14.57 10.57
C ILE A 46 3.72 -15.19 9.28
N PHE A 47 2.44 -14.94 9.01
CA PHE A 47 1.79 -15.46 7.82
C PHE A 47 2.45 -14.92 6.53
N SER A 48 2.73 -13.63 6.48
CA SER A 48 3.37 -13.00 5.32
C SER A 48 4.79 -13.50 5.08
N LEU A 49 5.57 -13.70 6.14
CA LEU A 49 6.91 -14.31 6.02
C LEU A 49 6.82 -15.73 5.48
N LYS A 50 5.90 -16.56 5.99
CA LYS A 50 5.68 -17.92 5.50
C LYS A 50 5.20 -17.94 4.04
N LEU A 51 4.31 -17.02 3.63
CA LEU A 51 3.89 -16.89 2.24
C LEU A 51 5.07 -16.52 1.34
N ALA A 52 5.83 -15.51 1.74
CA ALA A 52 7.00 -15.07 0.99
C ALA A 52 8.04 -16.19 0.87
N HIS A 53 8.31 -16.92 1.96
CA HIS A 53 9.22 -18.06 1.95
C HIS A 53 8.78 -19.14 0.95
N MET A 54 7.50 -19.47 0.88
CA MET A 54 6.98 -20.42 -0.11
C MET A 54 7.04 -19.92 -1.54
N MET A 55 7.01 -18.59 -1.76
CA MET A 55 7.07 -17.97 -3.08
C MET A 55 8.49 -17.65 -3.53
N ASP A 56 9.45 -17.49 -2.61
CA ASP A 56 10.82 -17.15 -2.97
C ASP A 56 11.45 -18.29 -3.75
N ARG A 57 12.05 -17.95 -4.87
CA ARG A 57 12.69 -18.90 -5.80
C ARG A 57 14.19 -18.70 -5.91
N THR A 58 14.75 -17.89 -5.03
CA THR A 58 16.19 -17.64 -4.98
C THR A 58 16.87 -18.64 -4.05
N GLU A 59 18.16 -18.87 -4.24
CA GLU A 59 18.93 -19.75 -3.36
C GLU A 59 19.07 -19.20 -1.93
N SER A 60 18.98 -17.86 -1.77
CA SER A 60 19.11 -17.21 -0.46
C SER A 60 17.86 -17.30 0.40
N GLY A 61 16.69 -17.72 -0.15
CA GLY A 61 15.43 -17.67 0.56
C GLY A 61 15.06 -16.24 1.02
N ILE A 62 14.30 -16.14 2.08
CA ILE A 62 13.92 -14.85 2.69
C ILE A 62 15.02 -14.39 3.64
N THR A 63 15.56 -13.21 3.38
CA THR A 63 16.61 -12.55 4.18
C THR A 63 16.13 -11.20 4.73
N ASN A 64 16.91 -10.61 5.64
CA ASN A 64 16.63 -9.28 6.18
C ASN A 64 16.60 -8.18 5.10
N GLU A 65 17.24 -8.40 3.96
CA GLU A 65 17.22 -7.48 2.80
C GLU A 65 15.97 -7.60 1.94
N LYS A 66 15.12 -8.60 2.21
CA LYS A 66 13.85 -8.82 1.49
C LYS A 66 12.62 -8.43 2.30
N VAL A 67 12.83 -7.81 3.48
CA VAL A 67 11.76 -7.38 4.37
C VAL A 67 11.90 -5.91 4.70
N ALA A 68 10.79 -5.17 4.67
CA ALA A 68 10.75 -3.75 4.92
C ALA A 68 9.57 -3.38 5.82
N ILE A 69 9.70 -2.26 6.55
CA ILE A 69 8.64 -1.68 7.38
C ILE A 69 8.08 -0.38 6.80
N ASN A 70 8.59 0.07 5.65
CA ASN A 70 8.11 1.27 4.97
C ASN A 70 8.18 1.15 3.44
N PRO A 71 7.35 1.94 2.71
CA PRO A 71 7.27 1.88 1.24
C PRO A 71 8.56 2.23 0.50
N GLU A 72 9.38 3.14 1.01
CA GLU A 72 10.60 3.59 0.32
C GLU A 72 11.69 2.54 0.36
N GLU A 73 11.77 1.83 1.48
CA GLU A 73 12.70 0.73 1.65
C GLU A 73 12.35 -0.42 0.71
N ILE A 74 11.08 -0.82 0.67
CA ILE A 74 10.65 -1.92 -0.20
C ILE A 74 10.87 -1.57 -1.68
N GLN A 75 10.73 -0.31 -2.08
CA GLN A 75 11.04 0.12 -3.44
C GLN A 75 12.51 -0.11 -3.81
N ARG A 76 13.44 0.26 -2.93
CA ARG A 76 14.87 0.03 -3.14
C ARG A 76 15.17 -1.46 -3.21
N GLN A 77 14.70 -2.22 -2.23
CA GLN A 77 14.85 -3.67 -2.21
C GLN A 77 14.26 -4.34 -3.45
N TYR A 78 13.12 -3.84 -3.94
CA TYR A 78 12.50 -4.35 -5.16
C TYR A 78 13.38 -4.12 -6.40
N VAL A 79 14.12 -3.03 -6.48
CA VAL A 79 15.04 -2.76 -7.58
C VAL A 79 16.26 -3.70 -7.50
N ASP A 80 16.83 -3.87 -6.31
CA ASP A 80 18.10 -4.53 -6.08
C ASP A 80 17.99 -6.06 -6.00
N ALA A 81 16.85 -6.58 -5.52
CA ALA A 81 16.64 -8.00 -5.35
C ALA A 81 16.75 -8.78 -6.69
N PRO A 82 17.29 -10.00 -6.70
CA PRO A 82 17.35 -10.84 -7.89
C PRO A 82 15.94 -11.28 -8.36
N LYS A 83 15.85 -11.74 -9.61
CA LYS A 83 14.63 -12.37 -10.14
C LYS A 83 14.21 -13.56 -9.29
N GLY A 84 12.90 -13.74 -9.11
CA GLY A 84 12.36 -14.80 -8.29
C GLY A 84 12.32 -14.49 -6.80
N SER A 85 12.77 -13.30 -6.37
CA SER A 85 12.69 -12.88 -4.98
C SER A 85 11.28 -12.62 -4.55
N ALA A 86 10.92 -13.09 -3.35
CA ALA A 86 9.74 -12.65 -2.62
C ALA A 86 10.12 -11.60 -1.57
N LEU A 87 9.35 -10.52 -1.52
CA LEU A 87 9.59 -9.37 -0.67
C LEU A 87 8.40 -9.17 0.27
N VAL A 88 8.66 -8.74 1.49
CA VAL A 88 7.61 -8.48 2.49
C VAL A 88 7.63 -7.02 2.92
N LEU A 89 6.52 -6.31 2.73
CA LEU A 89 6.28 -5.00 3.32
C LEU A 89 5.37 -5.19 4.54
N ASP A 90 5.96 -5.05 5.73
CA ASP A 90 5.23 -5.19 6.98
C ASP A 90 4.89 -3.82 7.58
N GLU A 91 3.62 -3.64 7.98
CA GLU A 91 3.11 -2.36 8.49
C GLU A 91 3.35 -1.18 7.52
N ALA A 92 2.82 -1.26 6.30
CA ALA A 92 2.96 -0.23 5.26
C ALA A 92 2.59 1.20 5.70
N GLU A 93 1.97 1.36 6.87
CA GLU A 93 1.57 2.64 7.47
C GLU A 93 2.50 3.12 8.60
N ALA A 94 3.53 2.36 8.96
CA ALA A 94 4.40 2.72 10.08
C ALA A 94 5.05 4.11 9.83
N GLY A 95 4.73 5.06 10.68
CA GLY A 95 5.29 6.41 10.65
C GLY A 95 4.59 7.43 9.74
N LEU A 96 3.53 7.04 9.04
CA LEU A 96 2.77 7.96 8.20
C LEU A 96 1.43 8.36 8.87
N SER A 97 1.02 9.62 8.73
CA SER A 97 -0.35 9.99 9.11
C SER A 97 -1.35 9.25 8.22
N LYS A 98 -2.53 8.88 8.75
CA LYS A 98 -3.56 8.12 8.01
C LYS A 98 -3.88 8.69 6.62
N TYR A 99 -3.79 10.01 6.45
CA TYR A 99 -4.04 10.68 5.18
C TYR A 99 -2.90 10.55 4.16
N ARG A 100 -1.66 10.30 4.63
CA ARG A 100 -0.47 10.17 3.76
C ARG A 100 -0.10 8.73 3.48
N ALA A 101 -0.38 7.83 4.42
CA ALA A 101 -0.07 6.41 4.28
C ALA A 101 -0.72 5.81 3.03
N GLY A 102 -2.02 6.02 2.84
CA GLY A 102 -2.74 5.56 1.65
C GLY A 102 -2.18 6.14 0.35
N SER A 103 -1.88 7.44 0.30
CA SER A 103 -1.34 8.08 -0.91
C SER A 103 0.08 7.62 -1.23
N SER A 104 0.95 7.45 -0.23
CA SER A 104 2.33 6.96 -0.42
C SER A 104 2.34 5.50 -0.86
N LEU A 105 1.53 4.65 -0.24
CA LEU A 105 1.36 3.26 -0.64
C LEU A 105 0.82 3.16 -2.07
N ASN A 106 -0.18 3.96 -2.40
CA ASN A 106 -0.78 4.04 -3.73
C ASN A 106 0.24 4.47 -4.78
N MET A 107 1.05 5.47 -4.48
CA MET A 107 2.10 5.96 -5.36
C MET A 107 3.20 4.90 -5.55
N MET A 108 3.67 4.28 -4.46
CA MET A 108 4.63 3.18 -4.51
C MET A 108 4.12 2.03 -5.37
N MET A 109 2.89 1.58 -5.16
CA MET A 109 2.30 0.48 -5.93
C MET A 109 2.21 0.79 -7.41
N ARG A 110 1.79 2.00 -7.78
CA ARG A 110 1.78 2.43 -9.19
C ARG A 110 3.19 2.41 -9.79
N GLN A 111 4.18 2.83 -9.04
CA GLN A 111 5.58 2.81 -9.49
C GLN A 111 6.09 1.37 -9.63
N LEU A 112 5.86 0.50 -8.63
CA LEU A 112 6.27 -0.91 -8.69
C LEU A 112 5.61 -1.63 -9.87
N VAL A 113 4.31 -1.44 -10.08
CA VAL A 113 3.60 -2.07 -11.20
C VAL A 113 4.04 -1.50 -12.55
N SER A 114 4.35 -0.19 -12.64
CA SER A 114 4.87 0.40 -13.88
C SER A 114 6.27 -0.10 -14.23
N MET A 115 7.10 -0.37 -13.21
CA MET A 115 8.46 -0.91 -13.37
C MET A 115 8.48 -2.44 -13.48
N GLY A 116 7.47 -3.11 -12.94
CA GLY A 116 7.46 -4.53 -12.60
C GLY A 116 7.23 -5.50 -13.73
N ARG A 117 6.72 -5.07 -14.88
CA ARG A 117 6.37 -5.98 -15.99
C ARG A 117 7.51 -6.86 -16.54
N VAL A 118 8.72 -6.72 -16.02
CA VAL A 118 9.91 -7.43 -16.52
C VAL A 118 10.75 -8.06 -15.41
N ARG A 119 10.34 -7.98 -14.14
CA ARG A 119 11.26 -8.28 -13.03
C ARG A 119 11.01 -9.58 -12.28
N GLU A 120 9.89 -10.26 -12.49
CA GLU A 120 9.58 -11.56 -11.86
C GLU A 120 9.80 -11.54 -10.33
N LYS A 121 9.18 -10.59 -9.64
CA LYS A 121 9.28 -10.45 -8.20
C LYS A 121 7.92 -10.57 -7.53
N TYR A 122 7.91 -11.07 -6.33
CA TYR A 122 6.69 -11.37 -5.59
C TYR A 122 6.62 -10.48 -4.36
N LEU A 123 5.51 -9.81 -4.15
CA LEU A 123 5.35 -8.86 -3.06
C LEU A 123 4.20 -9.29 -2.14
N VAL A 124 4.48 -9.42 -0.86
CA VAL A 124 3.48 -9.60 0.19
C VAL A 124 3.39 -8.32 1.02
N MET A 125 2.21 -7.71 1.08
CA MET A 125 1.99 -6.47 1.82
C MET A 125 1.04 -6.67 2.99
N ASN A 126 1.47 -6.30 4.19
CA ASN A 126 0.63 -6.24 5.37
C ASN A 126 -0.04 -4.89 5.50
N LEU A 127 -1.36 -4.90 5.59
CA LEU A 127 -2.19 -3.72 5.81
C LEU A 127 -3.03 -3.90 7.08
N PRO A 128 -3.30 -2.84 7.85
CA PRO A 128 -4.23 -2.89 8.97
C PRO A 128 -5.63 -3.28 8.52
N ALA A 129 -6.13 -2.64 7.47
CA ALA A 129 -7.43 -2.95 6.87
C ALA A 129 -7.39 -2.92 5.34
N SER A 130 -8.21 -3.74 4.71
CA SER A 130 -8.33 -3.75 3.24
C SER A 130 -8.97 -2.48 2.66
N SER A 131 -9.65 -1.68 3.49
CA SER A 131 -10.24 -0.40 3.11
C SER A 131 -9.21 0.70 2.82
N GLU A 132 -7.96 0.50 3.23
CA GLU A 132 -6.86 1.45 3.02
C GLU A 132 -6.32 1.44 1.59
N LEU A 133 -6.58 0.36 0.86
CA LEU A 133 -6.27 0.32 -0.56
C LEU A 133 -7.40 0.91 -1.39
N ASP A 134 -7.04 1.83 -2.24
CA ASP A 134 -7.93 2.31 -3.29
C ASP A 134 -8.38 1.16 -4.19
N ARG A 135 -9.57 1.32 -4.81
CA ARG A 135 -10.11 0.35 -5.75
C ARG A 135 -9.12 0.02 -6.87
N ASP A 136 -8.43 1.04 -7.38
CA ASP A 136 -7.50 0.90 -8.49
C ASP A 136 -6.26 0.09 -8.08
N LEU A 137 -5.81 0.21 -6.83
CA LEU A 137 -4.72 -0.61 -6.31
C LEU A 137 -5.12 -2.05 -6.08
N LYS A 138 -6.33 -2.29 -5.59
CA LYS A 138 -6.85 -3.67 -5.51
C LYS A 138 -6.88 -4.35 -6.88
N ALA A 139 -7.10 -3.57 -7.95
CA ALA A 139 -7.04 -4.08 -9.32
C ALA A 139 -5.63 -4.45 -9.79
N LEU A 140 -4.59 -3.95 -9.13
CA LEU A 140 -3.18 -4.26 -9.40
C LEU A 140 -2.64 -5.43 -8.58
N CYS A 141 -3.42 -5.93 -7.62
CA CYS A 141 -3.05 -7.06 -6.78
C CYS A 141 -3.72 -8.33 -7.29
N ASP A 142 -3.05 -9.46 -7.13
CA ASP A 142 -3.51 -10.75 -7.62
C ASP A 142 -4.33 -11.52 -6.57
N PHE A 143 -3.92 -11.40 -5.30
CA PHE A 143 -4.53 -12.17 -4.22
C PHE A 143 -4.63 -11.37 -2.93
N TRP A 144 -5.65 -11.67 -2.12
CA TRP A 144 -5.88 -11.05 -0.83
C TRP A 144 -6.20 -12.10 0.23
N PHE A 145 -5.46 -12.08 1.32
CA PHE A 145 -5.76 -12.86 2.51
C PHE A 145 -6.35 -11.97 3.61
N LEU A 146 -7.57 -12.29 4.01
CA LEU A 146 -8.25 -11.64 5.12
C LEU A 146 -8.07 -12.51 6.37
N VAL A 147 -7.25 -12.04 7.31
CA VAL A 147 -7.07 -12.70 8.61
C VAL A 147 -8.37 -12.59 9.40
N THR A 148 -9.03 -13.71 9.63
CA THR A 148 -10.33 -13.81 10.31
C THR A 148 -10.17 -14.00 11.81
N ARG A 149 -9.10 -14.68 12.20
CA ARG A 149 -8.67 -14.90 13.61
C ARG A 149 -7.18 -15.22 13.66
N LYS A 150 -6.61 -15.23 14.86
CA LYS A 150 -5.21 -15.59 15.03
C LYS A 150 -4.92 -16.98 14.43
N GLY A 151 -3.96 -17.03 13.52
CA GLY A 151 -3.55 -18.25 12.85
C GLY A 151 -4.49 -18.75 11.73
N GLU A 152 -5.44 -17.93 11.26
CA GLU A 152 -6.34 -18.31 10.16
C GLU A 152 -6.66 -17.11 9.25
N ALA A 153 -6.60 -17.30 7.93
CA ALA A 153 -7.00 -16.32 6.94
C ALA A 153 -7.88 -16.94 5.84
N GLN A 154 -8.84 -16.16 5.38
CA GLN A 154 -9.65 -16.45 4.21
C GLN A 154 -8.96 -15.86 2.98
N GLY A 155 -8.66 -16.68 1.98
CA GLY A 155 -8.15 -16.25 0.68
C GLY A 155 -9.25 -15.69 -0.21
N HIS A 156 -8.86 -14.71 -1.02
CA HIS A 156 -9.67 -14.08 -2.04
C HIS A 156 -8.83 -13.88 -3.29
N HIS A 157 -9.29 -14.37 -4.42
CA HIS A 157 -8.72 -14.02 -5.71
C HIS A 157 -9.16 -12.61 -6.10
N LEU A 158 -8.23 -11.75 -6.49
CA LEU A 158 -8.52 -10.40 -6.97
C LEU A 158 -8.58 -10.42 -8.51
N GLY A 159 -9.70 -10.00 -9.06
CA GLY A 159 -9.91 -9.93 -10.49
C GLY A 159 -10.62 -8.64 -10.89
N PHE A 160 -10.11 -7.94 -11.89
CA PHE A 160 -10.77 -6.75 -12.42
C PHE A 160 -11.75 -7.13 -13.52
N ASN A 161 -13.00 -6.71 -13.37
CA ASN A 161 -14.01 -6.85 -14.40
C ASN A 161 -14.09 -5.53 -15.22
N PRO A 162 -13.52 -5.48 -16.45
CA PRO A 162 -13.45 -4.26 -17.23
C PRO A 162 -14.83 -3.77 -17.68
N TYR A 163 -15.80 -4.68 -17.88
CA TYR A 163 -17.15 -4.32 -18.31
C TYR A 163 -17.97 -3.62 -17.22
N ARG A 164 -17.68 -3.93 -15.96
CA ARG A 164 -18.38 -3.34 -14.80
C ARG A 164 -17.53 -2.32 -14.07
N GLY A 165 -16.28 -2.15 -14.41
CA GLY A 165 -15.31 -1.30 -13.71
C GLY A 165 -15.16 -1.66 -12.23
N LYS A 166 -15.29 -2.93 -11.85
CA LYS A 166 -15.28 -3.38 -10.46
C LYS A 166 -14.22 -4.47 -10.25
N VAL A 167 -13.57 -4.40 -9.08
CA VAL A 167 -12.73 -5.49 -8.59
C VAL A 167 -13.64 -6.56 -7.99
N LEU A 168 -13.50 -7.77 -8.46
CA LEU A 168 -14.15 -8.95 -7.91
C LEU A 168 -13.23 -9.59 -6.87
N THR A 169 -13.81 -10.06 -5.78
CA THR A 169 -13.06 -10.66 -4.66
C THR A 169 -13.70 -12.00 -4.24
N PRO A 170 -13.85 -12.98 -5.15
CA PRO A 170 -14.42 -14.25 -4.79
C PRO A 170 -13.57 -14.92 -3.70
N LYS A 171 -14.25 -15.52 -2.71
CA LYS A 171 -13.62 -16.34 -1.68
C LYS A 171 -13.04 -17.60 -2.33
N THR A 172 -11.87 -17.97 -1.86
CA THR A 172 -11.17 -19.17 -2.27
C THR A 172 -10.97 -20.11 -1.07
N GLU A 173 -9.75 -20.42 -0.74
CA GLU A 173 -9.37 -21.33 0.34
C GLU A 173 -9.20 -20.64 1.68
N VAL A 174 -9.20 -21.43 2.76
CA VAL A 174 -8.82 -21.00 4.10
C VAL A 174 -7.43 -21.52 4.43
N TRP A 175 -6.56 -20.63 4.88
CA TRP A 175 -5.20 -20.97 5.28
C TRP A 175 -5.05 -20.88 6.79
N ARG A 176 -4.31 -21.85 7.37
CA ARG A 176 -3.98 -21.88 8.80
C ARG A 176 -2.47 -21.98 8.98
N TRP A 177 -1.95 -21.29 9.97
CA TRP A 177 -0.53 -21.31 10.29
C TRP A 177 -0.30 -21.34 11.81
N SER A 178 0.81 -21.97 12.21
CA SER A 178 1.38 -21.91 13.55
C SER A 178 2.46 -20.83 13.61
N ASP A 179 2.99 -20.59 14.80
CA ASP A 179 4.17 -19.74 14.98
C ASP A 179 5.39 -20.28 14.21
N ILE A 180 6.43 -19.46 14.09
CA ILE A 180 7.72 -19.85 13.49
C ILE A 180 8.53 -20.55 14.60
N PRO A 181 8.93 -21.83 14.40
CA PRO A 181 9.80 -22.54 15.35
C PRO A 181 11.12 -21.81 15.57
N GLU A 182 11.76 -22.01 16.72
CA GLU A 182 13.04 -21.38 17.06
C GLU A 182 14.16 -21.77 16.09
N GLU A 183 14.16 -23.01 15.59
CA GLU A 183 15.20 -23.50 14.67
C GLU A 183 14.91 -23.21 13.20
N HIS A 184 13.79 -22.55 12.90
CA HIS A 184 13.40 -22.24 11.52
C HIS A 184 14.15 -21.02 10.99
N GLU A 185 14.67 -21.06 9.76
CA GLU A 185 15.43 -19.97 9.12
C GLU A 185 14.69 -18.61 9.09
N LEU A 186 13.36 -18.60 9.08
CA LEU A 186 12.56 -17.38 9.17
C LEU A 186 12.57 -16.74 10.57
N ARG A 187 13.11 -17.42 11.60
CA ARG A 187 13.09 -16.89 12.95
C ARG A 187 13.90 -15.62 13.09
N ASP A 188 15.12 -15.64 12.58
CA ASP A 188 16.02 -14.48 12.60
C ASP A 188 15.40 -13.28 11.85
N VAL A 189 14.75 -13.53 10.72
CA VAL A 189 14.08 -12.47 9.92
C VAL A 189 12.89 -11.90 10.69
N TYR A 190 12.11 -12.75 11.35
CA TYR A 190 10.99 -12.32 12.18
C TYR A 190 11.42 -11.47 13.38
N GLU A 191 12.49 -11.88 14.07
CA GLU A 191 13.06 -11.13 15.18
C GLU A 191 13.63 -9.79 14.73
N HIS A 192 14.37 -9.77 13.63
CA HIS A 192 14.87 -8.55 13.01
C HIS A 192 13.73 -7.55 12.70
N LEU A 193 12.63 -8.02 12.11
CA LEU A 193 11.46 -7.16 11.85
C LEU A 193 10.87 -6.60 13.15
N ASN A 194 10.74 -7.43 14.19
CA ASN A 194 10.20 -6.98 15.48
C ASN A 194 11.11 -5.96 16.17
N GLU A 195 12.42 -6.15 16.15
CA GLU A 195 13.39 -5.21 16.67
C GLU A 195 13.30 -3.86 15.95
N ARG A 196 13.21 -3.87 14.63
CA ARG A 196 13.07 -2.66 13.82
C ARG A 196 11.77 -1.91 14.11
N LYS A 197 10.66 -2.61 14.30
CA LYS A 197 9.38 -2.01 14.72
C LYS A 197 9.50 -1.36 16.08
N MET A 198 10.14 -2.05 17.03
CA MET A 198 10.35 -1.50 18.38
C MET A 198 11.28 -0.28 18.36
N ALA A 199 12.34 -0.29 17.58
CA ALA A 199 13.23 0.85 17.38
C ALA A 199 12.47 2.05 16.75
N HIS A 200 11.61 1.77 15.77
CA HIS A 200 10.77 2.79 15.14
C HIS A 200 9.78 3.42 16.16
N LEU A 201 9.14 2.61 16.99
CA LEU A 201 8.23 3.08 18.04
C LEU A 201 8.94 3.91 19.12
N ARG A 202 10.23 3.63 19.40
CA ARG A 202 11.06 4.41 20.34
C ARG A 202 11.64 5.68 19.73
N GLY A 203 11.48 5.91 18.42
CA GLY A 203 12.09 7.03 17.72
C GLY A 203 13.61 6.88 17.51
N GLU A 204 14.16 5.68 17.75
CA GLU A 204 15.59 5.38 17.65
C GLU A 204 16.06 5.11 16.20
N SER A 205 15.13 4.92 15.27
CA SER A 205 15.43 4.71 13.85
C SER A 205 15.92 6.02 13.24
N GLY A 206 17.19 6.11 12.88
CA GLY A 206 17.82 7.30 12.27
C GLY A 206 17.20 7.81 10.98
N SER A 207 16.23 7.12 10.41
CA SER A 207 15.39 7.60 9.30
C SER A 207 14.29 8.58 9.77
N GLY A 208 13.91 8.58 11.05
CA GLY A 208 12.92 9.53 11.58
C GLY A 208 13.39 11.00 11.53
N SER A 209 14.71 11.24 11.65
CA SER A 209 15.26 12.60 11.56
C SER A 209 15.32 13.12 10.11
N GLN A 210 15.50 12.26 9.12
CA GLN A 210 15.41 12.65 7.71
C GLN A 210 13.93 12.83 7.27
N TYR A 211 13.01 12.05 7.80
CA TYR A 211 11.58 12.18 7.56
C TYR A 211 11.00 13.49 8.09
N VAL A 212 11.40 13.91 9.29
CA VAL A 212 10.96 15.23 9.84
C VAL A 212 11.48 16.37 8.95
N ARG A 213 12.68 16.25 8.36
CA ARG A 213 13.21 17.27 7.44
C ARG A 213 12.58 17.21 6.05
N GLN A 214 12.31 16.01 5.51
CA GLN A 214 11.59 15.86 4.25
C GLN A 214 10.10 16.17 4.39
N ASP A 215 9.47 15.83 5.51
CA ASP A 215 8.08 16.21 5.80
C ASP A 215 7.91 17.73 5.91
N SER A 216 8.88 18.45 6.49
CA SER A 216 8.87 19.91 6.47
C SER A 216 9.06 20.47 5.06
N HIS A 217 9.85 19.83 4.21
CA HIS A 217 10.07 20.25 2.82
C HIS A 217 8.88 19.90 1.92
N LEU A 218 8.31 18.70 2.07
CA LEU A 218 7.13 18.26 1.32
C LEU A 218 5.85 18.95 1.80
N SER A 219 5.73 19.26 3.11
CA SER A 219 4.63 20.08 3.63
C SER A 219 4.74 21.52 3.14
N SER A 220 5.94 22.09 3.10
CA SER A 220 6.14 23.44 2.54
C SER A 220 5.84 23.48 1.03
N ILE A 221 6.24 22.47 0.26
CA ILE A 221 5.91 22.37 -1.18
C ILE A 221 4.40 22.18 -1.37
N ALA A 222 3.75 21.31 -0.59
CA ALA A 222 2.31 21.11 -0.66
C ALA A 222 1.50 22.32 -0.17
N GLU A 223 2.00 23.06 0.81
CA GLU A 223 1.43 24.34 1.24
C GLU A 223 1.62 25.41 0.16
N THR A 224 2.82 25.53 -0.40
CA THR A 224 3.10 26.45 -1.50
C THR A 224 2.25 26.14 -2.73
N GLN A 225 2.08 24.87 -3.10
CA GLN A 225 1.19 24.47 -4.20
C GLN A 225 -0.27 24.83 -3.91
N ARG A 226 -0.76 24.57 -2.70
CA ARG A 226 -2.14 24.94 -2.30
C ARG A 226 -2.34 26.47 -2.23
N GLU A 227 -1.34 27.20 -1.80
CA GLU A 227 -1.37 28.66 -1.83
C GLU A 227 -1.38 29.18 -3.26
N THR A 228 -0.50 28.67 -4.13
CA THR A 228 -0.48 29.03 -5.56
C THR A 228 -1.81 28.66 -6.25
N GLU A 229 -2.37 27.48 -5.99
CA GLU A 229 -3.69 27.10 -6.52
C GLU A 229 -4.81 28.01 -6.01
N ARG A 230 -4.75 28.42 -4.75
CA ARG A 230 -5.72 29.35 -4.16
C ARG A 230 -5.56 30.76 -4.75
N GLU A 231 -4.34 31.24 -4.93
CA GLU A 231 -4.06 32.53 -5.55
C GLU A 231 -4.50 32.55 -7.01
N THR A 232 -4.14 31.54 -7.79
CA THR A 232 -4.58 31.41 -9.19
C THR A 232 -6.11 31.38 -9.31
N LYS A 233 -6.77 30.64 -8.40
CA LYS A 233 -8.23 30.58 -8.37
C LYS A 233 -8.84 31.94 -7.98
N ARG A 234 -8.24 32.66 -7.04
CA ARG A 234 -8.66 34.02 -6.65
C ARG A 234 -8.51 35.00 -7.80
N GLU A 235 -7.37 35.01 -8.48
CA GLU A 235 -7.12 35.86 -9.65
C GLU A 235 -8.12 35.59 -10.77
N LEU A 236 -8.33 34.32 -11.11
CA LEU A 236 -9.30 33.90 -12.13
C LEU A 236 -10.74 34.33 -11.78
N LEU A 237 -11.16 34.14 -10.54
CA LEU A 237 -12.50 34.54 -10.10
C LEU A 237 -12.67 36.07 -10.10
N THR A 238 -11.63 36.80 -9.73
CA THR A 238 -11.63 38.27 -9.79
C THR A 238 -11.69 38.78 -11.21
N GLU A 239 -10.92 38.16 -12.12
CA GLU A 239 -10.91 38.51 -13.55
C GLU A 239 -12.26 38.20 -14.22
N ILE A 240 -12.82 37.04 -13.96
CA ILE A 240 -14.17 36.67 -14.46
C ILE A 240 -15.21 37.67 -13.96
N TYR A 241 -15.19 38.05 -12.68
CA TYR A 241 -16.12 38.99 -12.11
C TYR A 241 -15.98 40.39 -12.76
N ARG A 242 -14.73 40.87 -12.94
CA ARG A 242 -14.46 42.20 -13.57
C ARG A 242 -14.87 42.24 -15.04
N ASN A 243 -14.79 41.11 -15.73
CA ASN A 243 -15.06 41.05 -17.19
C ASN A 243 -16.50 40.57 -17.49
N SER A 244 -17.33 40.28 -16.46
CA SER A 244 -18.71 39.87 -16.62
C SER A 244 -19.66 40.97 -16.13
N ASP A 245 -20.81 41.09 -16.78
CA ASP A 245 -21.91 41.95 -16.31
C ASP A 245 -22.77 41.31 -15.19
N LEU A 246 -22.29 40.22 -14.64
CA LEU A 246 -23.00 39.45 -13.61
C LEU A 246 -22.80 40.05 -12.21
N THR A 247 -23.86 40.05 -11.40
CA THR A 247 -23.75 40.39 -10.00
C THR A 247 -22.96 39.29 -9.25
N GLN A 248 -22.37 39.63 -8.09
CA GLN A 248 -21.68 38.63 -7.24
C GLN A 248 -22.56 37.42 -6.90
N ARG A 249 -23.89 37.63 -6.80
CA ARG A 249 -24.85 36.57 -6.52
C ARG A 249 -25.00 35.63 -7.70
N GLU A 250 -25.21 36.18 -8.89
CA GLU A 250 -25.38 35.38 -10.12
C GLU A 250 -24.14 34.62 -10.47
N LEU A 251 -22.96 35.24 -10.31
CA LEU A 251 -21.70 34.56 -10.54
C LEU A 251 -21.48 33.43 -9.54
N ALA A 252 -21.73 33.66 -8.24
CA ALA A 252 -21.58 32.63 -7.21
C ALA A 252 -22.51 31.44 -7.45
N GLU A 253 -23.76 31.69 -7.84
CA GLU A 253 -24.73 30.65 -8.20
C GLU A 253 -24.31 29.87 -9.46
N SER A 254 -23.75 30.53 -10.47
CA SER A 254 -23.33 29.89 -11.72
C SER A 254 -22.13 28.94 -11.57
N ILE A 255 -21.23 29.24 -10.63
CA ILE A 255 -20.02 28.45 -10.38
C ILE A 255 -20.12 27.55 -9.12
N GLY A 256 -21.26 27.56 -8.44
CA GLY A 256 -21.56 26.68 -7.31
C GLY A 256 -20.78 26.98 -6.02
N ILE A 257 -20.47 28.28 -5.76
CA ILE A 257 -19.81 28.71 -4.52
C ILE A 257 -20.73 29.63 -3.70
N SER A 258 -20.38 29.86 -2.44
CA SER A 258 -21.16 30.79 -1.62
C SER A 258 -20.87 32.25 -2.00
N ARG A 259 -21.88 33.11 -1.94
CA ARG A 259 -21.73 34.55 -2.20
C ARG A 259 -20.71 35.20 -1.26
N SER A 260 -20.70 34.82 0.02
CA SER A 260 -19.71 35.34 0.99
C SER A 260 -18.29 35.02 0.58
N TYR A 261 -18.03 33.82 0.14
CA TYR A 261 -16.70 33.40 -0.33
C TYR A 261 -16.24 34.19 -1.58
N LEU A 262 -17.16 34.46 -2.52
CA LEU A 262 -16.84 35.30 -3.69
C LEU A 262 -16.63 36.75 -3.29
N ALA A 263 -17.42 37.30 -2.36
CA ALA A 263 -17.27 38.67 -1.88
C ALA A 263 -15.91 38.88 -1.19
N ASP A 264 -15.47 37.97 -0.35
CA ASP A 264 -14.16 38.02 0.31
C ASP A 264 -13.00 38.05 -0.72
N ILE A 265 -13.11 37.26 -1.80
CA ILE A 265 -12.11 37.23 -2.89
C ILE A 265 -12.04 38.55 -3.64
N VAL A 266 -13.18 39.11 -3.99
CA VAL A 266 -13.25 40.33 -4.84
C VAL A 266 -12.92 41.60 -4.04
N THR A 267 -13.22 41.63 -2.73
CA THR A 267 -12.96 42.80 -1.89
C THR A 267 -11.49 42.91 -1.47
N ASP A 268 -10.78 41.81 -1.26
CA ASP A 268 -9.35 41.76 -0.95
C ASP A 268 -8.46 42.17 -2.16
N SER A 269 -9.04 42.27 -3.37
CA SER A 269 -8.33 42.57 -4.63
C SER A 269 -8.62 43.97 -5.16
N ALA A 270 -9.29 44.83 -4.38
CA ALA A 270 -9.56 46.23 -4.67
C ALA A 270 -8.66 47.15 -3.86
#